data_bb0700492920b347a4533a907eaf53ae
#
_entry.id   bb0700492920b347a4533a907eaf53ae
#
_cell.length_a   1.000
_cell.length_b   1.000
_cell.length_c   1.000
_cell.angle_alpha   90.00
_cell.angle_beta   90.00
_cell.angle_gamma   90.00
#
_symmetry.space_group_name_H-M   'P 1'
#
loop_
_entity.id
_entity.type
_entity.pdbx_description
1 polymer ?
#
loop_
_entity_poly.entity_id
_entity_poly.type
_entity_poly.pdbx_seq_one_letter_code
_entity_poly.pdbx_strand_id
1 'polypeptide(L)'
;MQTGLYTPPSPTSLPATTPTHGVAPAPGMPFGASSALAHYQIIRRNGAVVPFEPSKIAVALMKAFLAVHGAQGAASASVRETVDGLTQAVVRALTRSRPGGGTFHIEDVQDQVELGLMRGGHHEVARAYVLYRAKRAEERAQHAAQAAPQTPVLHVTDNGQRVALDLNRMQRLIESACANLSADVKAEPIVAETLRNLYDGVPLEEVYKAAILAARTLIEKDPDYTYATARLLFHTIAKEVLDRDVQPSEMKQAYADYFPGFIKKGVDAELLNPDLLQYDLKRLGAALKAERDQQFDYLGLQTLYDRYFLHVKKVRIELPQAFFMRVAMGLALNEIDREARAIEFYEVLSSFDFMSSTPTLFNSGTLRSQLSSCYLTTVPDDLDGIYESIKENALLSKFAGGLGNDWTRVRALGSHIKGTNGESQGVVPFLKVVNDTAVAVNQGGKRKGAVCTYLETWHLDIEEFLELRKNTGDDRRRTHDMNTANWIPDLFMRRVMEKGDWTLFSPSDAPDLHDLFGAAFEKAYVGYEAKAKRGELKPSK
;
A
#
# COMPACT_ATOMS: atom_id res chain seq x y z
N MET A 1 -7.17 -47.51 35.38
CA MET A 1 -7.00 -48.55 34.33
C MET A 1 -6.21 -47.90 33.19
N GLN A 2 -5.05 -48.47 32.96
CA GLN A 2 -4.13 -48.37 31.81
C GLN A 2 -3.72 -47.00 31.30
N THR A 3 -2.53 -46.65 31.70
CA THR A 3 -1.58 -45.70 31.13
C THR A 3 -0.98 -46.29 29.83
N GLY A 4 -1.10 -45.56 28.70
CA GLY A 4 -0.41 -45.86 27.46
C GLY A 4 0.65 -44.78 27.20
N LEU A 5 1.90 -45.13 27.43
CA LEU A 5 3.10 -44.34 27.08
C LEU A 5 3.36 -44.45 25.57
N TYR A 6 3.44 -43.30 24.93
CA TYR A 6 3.87 -43.21 23.53
C TYR A 6 5.38 -42.93 23.46
N THR A 7 6.13 -43.85 22.90
CA THR A 7 7.57 -43.72 22.59
C THR A 7 7.76 -43.36 21.12
N PRO A 8 8.61 -42.35 20.77
CA PRO A 8 8.92 -42.04 19.38
C PRO A 8 10.01 -42.99 18.81
N PRO A 9 10.01 -43.30 17.51
CA PRO A 9 11.03 -44.12 16.88
C PRO A 9 12.34 -43.39 16.62
N SER A 10 13.46 -44.12 16.79
CA SER A 10 14.84 -43.68 16.57
C SER A 10 15.18 -43.50 15.08
N PRO A 11 16.17 -42.64 14.72
CA PRO A 11 16.53 -42.42 13.33
C PRO A 11 17.46 -43.51 12.79
N THR A 12 17.14 -43.98 11.61
CA THR A 12 17.91 -44.98 10.83
C THR A 12 19.12 -44.27 10.16
N SER A 13 20.27 -44.88 10.34
CA SER A 13 21.58 -44.50 9.80
C SER A 13 21.69 -44.74 8.27
N LEU A 14 22.24 -43.73 7.57
CA LEU A 14 22.68 -43.81 6.17
C LEU A 14 24.13 -44.34 6.10
N PRO A 15 24.52 -45.14 5.11
CA PRO A 15 25.87 -45.59 4.94
C PRO A 15 26.76 -44.59 4.20
N ALA A 16 28.00 -44.49 4.67
CA ALA A 16 29.10 -43.70 4.08
C ALA A 16 29.62 -44.34 2.78
N THR A 17 29.82 -43.54 1.73
CA THR A 17 30.61 -43.90 0.56
C THR A 17 31.74 -42.91 0.35
N THR A 18 32.92 -43.44 0.20
CA THR A 18 34.24 -42.86 0.01
C THR A 18 34.42 -42.16 -1.35
N PRO A 19 35.40 -41.23 -1.49
CA PRO A 19 35.55 -40.38 -2.68
C PRO A 19 36.40 -41.05 -3.77
N THR A 20 36.00 -40.86 -5.02
CA THR A 20 36.87 -41.15 -6.18
C THR A 20 37.08 -39.91 -7.04
N HIS A 21 38.30 -39.82 -7.52
CA HIS A 21 39.02 -38.81 -8.24
C HIS A 21 38.30 -38.14 -9.43
N GLY A 22 38.61 -36.88 -9.54
CA GLY A 22 38.82 -35.93 -10.61
C GLY A 22 38.29 -36.21 -12.02
N VAL A 23 37.40 -35.32 -12.47
CA VAL A 23 37.22 -35.02 -13.90
C VAL A 23 37.14 -33.48 -14.03
N ALA A 24 37.86 -32.97 -15.04
CA ALA A 24 37.97 -31.55 -15.36
C ALA A 24 36.63 -30.89 -15.73
N PRO A 25 36.48 -29.58 -15.56
CA PRO A 25 35.22 -28.90 -15.85
C PRO A 25 34.98 -28.78 -17.35
N ALA A 26 33.80 -29.24 -17.77
CA ALA A 26 33.26 -28.99 -19.11
C ALA A 26 32.77 -27.55 -19.26
N PRO A 27 32.75 -26.99 -20.49
CA PRO A 27 32.43 -25.58 -20.72
C PRO A 27 30.96 -25.23 -20.48
N GLY A 28 30.77 -24.04 -19.97
CA GLY A 28 29.56 -23.34 -19.59
C GLY A 28 28.22 -23.84 -20.12
N MET A 29 27.33 -24.18 -19.20
CA MET A 29 25.89 -24.31 -19.50
C MET A 29 25.27 -22.94 -19.77
N PRO A 30 24.39 -22.83 -20.81
CA PRO A 30 23.64 -21.60 -21.03
C PRO A 30 22.64 -21.39 -19.89
N PHE A 31 22.51 -20.12 -19.49
CA PHE A 31 21.50 -19.68 -18.53
C PHE A 31 20.11 -20.20 -18.94
N GLY A 32 19.61 -21.17 -18.21
CA GLY A 32 18.22 -21.63 -18.32
C GLY A 32 17.28 -20.47 -18.01
N ALA A 33 16.32 -20.20 -18.90
CA ALA A 33 15.26 -19.23 -18.66
C ALA A 33 14.54 -19.61 -17.35
N SER A 34 14.75 -18.82 -16.32
CA SER A 34 14.05 -18.97 -15.05
C SER A 34 12.56 -18.83 -15.32
N SER A 35 11.75 -19.79 -14.86
CA SER A 35 10.28 -19.78 -14.97
C SER A 35 9.63 -18.47 -14.47
N ALA A 36 10.34 -17.70 -13.66
CA ALA A 36 9.94 -16.41 -13.13
C ALA A 36 9.84 -15.28 -14.19
N LEU A 37 10.49 -15.40 -15.34
CA LEU A 37 10.49 -14.38 -16.40
C LEU A 37 9.62 -14.76 -17.62
N ALA A 38 8.98 -15.92 -17.60
CA ALA A 38 8.14 -16.40 -18.69
C ALA A 38 6.92 -15.49 -18.97
N HIS A 39 6.52 -14.66 -18.00
CA HIS A 39 5.39 -13.72 -18.11
C HIS A 39 5.78 -12.37 -18.70
N TYR A 40 7.05 -12.17 -19.11
CA TYR A 40 7.52 -10.92 -19.69
C TYR A 40 7.84 -11.09 -21.17
N GLN A 41 7.48 -10.07 -21.96
CA GLN A 41 7.68 -10.03 -23.40
C GLN A 41 8.30 -8.70 -23.84
N ILE A 42 8.89 -8.66 -25.02
CA ILE A 42 9.47 -7.47 -25.65
C ILE A 42 8.76 -7.16 -26.95
N ILE A 43 8.26 -5.94 -27.09
CA ILE A 43 7.84 -5.38 -28.39
C ILE A 43 9.10 -4.87 -29.10
N ARG A 44 9.42 -5.46 -30.22
CA ARG A 44 10.46 -4.95 -31.12
C ARG A 44 9.97 -3.71 -31.88
N ARG A 45 10.88 -2.92 -32.41
CA ARG A 45 10.58 -1.71 -33.20
C ARG A 45 9.69 -1.94 -34.43
N ASN A 46 9.65 -3.17 -34.94
CA ASN A 46 8.76 -3.58 -36.04
C ASN A 46 7.40 -4.11 -35.54
N GLY A 47 7.06 -3.90 -34.26
CA GLY A 47 5.82 -4.36 -33.65
C GLY A 47 5.80 -5.85 -33.27
N ALA A 48 6.80 -6.66 -33.61
CA ALA A 48 6.82 -8.08 -33.28
C ALA A 48 7.08 -8.28 -31.77
N VAL A 49 6.27 -9.13 -31.15
CA VAL A 49 6.39 -9.51 -29.74
C VAL A 49 7.22 -10.77 -29.62
N VAL A 50 8.22 -10.74 -28.74
CA VAL A 50 9.12 -11.86 -28.48
C VAL A 50 9.30 -12.06 -26.97
N PRO A 51 9.64 -13.27 -26.51
CA PRO A 51 9.95 -13.50 -25.10
C PRO A 51 11.07 -12.60 -24.60
N PHE A 52 10.99 -12.22 -23.30
CA PHE A 52 12.04 -11.45 -22.64
C PHE A 52 13.23 -12.35 -22.32
N GLU A 53 14.37 -12.06 -22.93
CA GLU A 53 15.62 -12.82 -22.77
C GLU A 53 16.73 -11.93 -22.21
N PRO A 54 17.05 -12.03 -20.89
CA PRO A 54 18.12 -11.26 -20.25
C PRO A 54 19.48 -11.42 -20.92
N SER A 55 19.75 -12.56 -21.52
CA SER A 55 21.01 -12.82 -22.24
C SER A 55 21.26 -11.82 -23.39
N LYS A 56 20.22 -11.29 -24.00
CA LYS A 56 20.33 -10.26 -25.05
C LYS A 56 20.81 -8.92 -24.50
N ILE A 57 20.46 -8.61 -23.24
CA ILE A 57 20.96 -7.43 -22.52
C ILE A 57 22.46 -7.62 -22.27
N ALA A 58 22.87 -8.78 -21.74
CA ALA A 58 24.27 -9.10 -21.51
C ALA A 58 25.13 -8.99 -22.78
N VAL A 59 24.61 -9.49 -23.91
CA VAL A 59 25.30 -9.37 -25.21
C VAL A 59 25.42 -7.91 -25.65
N ALA A 60 24.41 -7.07 -25.45
CA ALA A 60 24.45 -5.66 -25.80
C ALA A 60 25.45 -4.89 -24.92
N LEU A 61 25.47 -5.15 -23.62
CA LEU A 61 26.44 -4.61 -22.68
C LEU A 61 27.86 -5.03 -23.04
N MET A 62 28.09 -6.32 -23.29
CA MET A 62 29.41 -6.85 -23.67
C MET A 62 29.93 -6.15 -24.96
N LYS A 63 29.07 -5.93 -25.96
CA LYS A 63 29.44 -5.20 -27.16
C LYS A 63 29.83 -3.74 -26.89
N ALA A 64 29.16 -3.10 -25.94
CA ALA A 64 29.50 -1.74 -25.53
C ALA A 64 30.85 -1.67 -24.83
N PHE A 65 31.14 -2.61 -23.94
CA PHE A 65 32.46 -2.74 -23.30
C PHE A 65 33.57 -3.06 -24.32
N LEU A 66 33.28 -3.94 -25.27
CA LEU A 66 34.21 -4.29 -26.35
C LEU A 66 34.59 -3.06 -27.21
N ALA A 67 33.61 -2.20 -27.49
CA ALA A 67 33.81 -0.99 -28.29
C ALA A 67 34.74 0.03 -27.60
N VAL A 68 34.78 0.06 -26.27
CA VAL A 68 35.58 1.01 -25.50
C VAL A 68 36.96 0.42 -25.12
N HIS A 69 36.97 -0.84 -24.65
CA HIS A 69 38.16 -1.45 -24.08
C HIS A 69 38.91 -2.43 -25.01
N GLY A 70 38.39 -2.65 -26.24
CA GLY A 70 38.96 -3.61 -27.17
C GLY A 70 38.81 -5.07 -26.78
N ALA A 71 39.21 -6.00 -27.64
CA ALA A 71 38.97 -7.43 -27.46
C ALA A 71 39.71 -8.02 -26.22
N GLN A 72 40.91 -7.56 -25.91
CA GLN A 72 41.65 -8.04 -24.76
C GLN A 72 41.10 -7.53 -23.41
N GLY A 73 40.68 -6.27 -23.35
CA GLY A 73 40.08 -5.69 -22.16
C GLY A 73 38.68 -6.28 -21.86
N ALA A 74 37.88 -6.50 -22.86
CA ALA A 74 36.53 -7.06 -22.73
C ALA A 74 36.51 -8.57 -22.37
N ALA A 75 37.58 -9.30 -22.62
CA ALA A 75 37.72 -10.72 -22.28
C ALA A 75 38.06 -10.98 -20.80
N SER A 76 38.30 -9.93 -19.98
CA SER A 76 38.65 -10.07 -18.58
C SER A 76 37.49 -10.66 -17.74
N ALA A 77 37.83 -11.42 -16.69
CA ALA A 77 36.83 -11.94 -15.75
C ALA A 77 36.03 -10.80 -15.08
N SER A 78 36.70 -9.71 -14.73
CA SER A 78 36.09 -8.52 -14.12
C SER A 78 35.05 -7.86 -15.01
N VAL A 79 35.26 -7.77 -16.32
CA VAL A 79 34.27 -7.23 -17.24
C VAL A 79 33.05 -8.15 -17.36
N ARG A 80 33.24 -9.48 -17.34
CA ARG A 80 32.10 -10.43 -17.36
C ARG A 80 31.25 -10.31 -16.11
N GLU A 81 31.87 -10.25 -14.92
CA GLU A 81 31.16 -10.04 -13.65
C GLU A 81 30.39 -8.70 -13.64
N THR A 82 31.00 -7.64 -14.18
CA THR A 82 30.36 -6.33 -14.31
C THR A 82 29.14 -6.41 -15.24
N VAL A 83 29.26 -7.06 -16.38
CA VAL A 83 28.15 -7.23 -17.34
C VAL A 83 27.03 -8.06 -16.72
N ASP A 84 27.33 -9.12 -15.97
CA ASP A 84 26.33 -9.93 -15.31
C ASP A 84 25.61 -9.12 -14.20
N GLY A 85 26.35 -8.36 -13.40
CA GLY A 85 25.79 -7.48 -12.38
C GLY A 85 24.87 -6.40 -12.95
N LEU A 86 25.31 -5.74 -14.04
CA LEU A 86 24.52 -4.74 -14.75
C LEU A 86 23.26 -5.35 -15.40
N THR A 87 23.39 -6.53 -16.00
CA THR A 87 22.23 -7.26 -16.57
C THR A 87 21.17 -7.54 -15.52
N GLN A 88 21.58 -8.05 -14.36
CA GLN A 88 20.67 -8.30 -13.24
C GLN A 88 20.04 -7.01 -12.71
N ALA A 89 20.78 -5.91 -12.65
CA ALA A 89 20.25 -4.60 -12.21
C ALA A 89 19.17 -4.08 -13.18
N VAL A 90 19.42 -4.18 -14.48
CA VAL A 90 18.44 -3.81 -15.54
C VAL A 90 17.19 -4.68 -15.45
N VAL A 91 17.33 -6.00 -15.33
CA VAL A 91 16.20 -6.93 -15.18
C VAL A 91 15.37 -6.57 -13.95
N ARG A 92 16.01 -6.33 -12.80
CA ARG A 92 15.32 -5.91 -11.57
C ARG A 92 14.58 -4.58 -11.74
N ALA A 93 15.16 -3.61 -12.45
CA ALA A 93 14.51 -2.32 -12.70
C ALA A 93 13.25 -2.48 -13.56
N LEU A 94 13.34 -3.25 -14.63
CA LEU A 94 12.21 -3.54 -15.52
C LEU A 94 11.08 -4.29 -14.78
N THR A 95 11.41 -5.37 -14.07
CA THR A 95 10.42 -6.20 -13.37
C THR A 95 9.74 -5.47 -12.20
N ARG A 96 10.43 -4.52 -11.54
CA ARG A 96 9.80 -3.65 -10.52
C ARG A 96 8.71 -2.75 -11.09
N SER A 97 8.86 -2.31 -12.32
CA SER A 97 7.84 -1.46 -12.96
C SER A 97 6.57 -2.23 -13.31
N ARG A 98 6.64 -3.57 -13.41
CA ARG A 98 5.52 -4.46 -13.77
C ARG A 98 5.56 -5.76 -12.95
N PRO A 99 5.20 -5.74 -11.66
CA PRO A 99 5.38 -6.90 -10.77
C PRO A 99 4.59 -8.16 -11.18
N GLY A 100 3.52 -7.99 -11.94
CA GLY A 100 2.66 -9.10 -12.41
C GLY A 100 3.01 -9.70 -13.77
N GLY A 101 4.12 -9.27 -14.39
CA GLY A 101 4.43 -9.59 -15.79
C GLY A 101 3.96 -8.51 -16.76
N GLY A 102 4.21 -8.69 -18.06
CA GLY A 102 3.77 -7.76 -19.11
C GLY A 102 4.79 -7.57 -20.23
N THR A 103 4.53 -6.59 -21.06
CA THR A 103 5.31 -6.34 -22.28
C THR A 103 6.08 -5.03 -22.15
N PHE A 104 7.38 -5.05 -22.45
CA PHE A 104 8.24 -3.86 -22.52
C PHE A 104 8.52 -3.49 -23.97
N HIS A 105 8.59 -2.22 -24.28
CA HIS A 105 9.15 -1.79 -25.57
C HIS A 105 10.67 -1.92 -25.55
N ILE A 106 11.29 -2.25 -26.67
CA ILE A 106 12.75 -2.43 -26.78
C ILE A 106 13.52 -1.16 -26.37
N GLU A 107 12.93 0.03 -26.60
CA GLU A 107 13.54 1.30 -26.18
C GLU A 107 13.61 1.42 -24.66
N ASP A 108 12.56 1.01 -23.92
CA ASP A 108 12.56 1.03 -22.45
C ASP A 108 13.67 0.15 -21.88
N VAL A 109 13.91 -1.01 -22.51
CA VAL A 109 15.03 -1.89 -22.14
C VAL A 109 16.37 -1.20 -22.38
N GLN A 110 16.51 -0.49 -23.50
CA GLN A 110 17.74 0.22 -23.84
C GLN A 110 18.00 1.41 -22.92
N ASP A 111 16.95 2.13 -22.53
CA ASP A 111 17.05 3.23 -21.56
C ASP A 111 17.50 2.72 -20.19
N GLN A 112 16.98 1.58 -19.75
CA GLN A 112 17.43 0.95 -18.49
C GLN A 112 18.88 0.43 -18.56
N VAL A 113 19.34 0.00 -19.72
CA VAL A 113 20.75 -0.36 -19.95
C VAL A 113 21.66 0.87 -19.83
N GLU A 114 21.27 1.98 -20.43
CA GLU A 114 22.00 3.26 -20.34
C GLU A 114 22.08 3.76 -18.90
N LEU A 115 20.94 3.80 -18.20
CA LEU A 115 20.86 4.17 -16.79
C LEU A 115 21.70 3.25 -15.91
N GLY A 116 21.72 1.94 -16.19
CA GLY A 116 22.53 0.96 -15.49
C GLY A 116 24.03 1.22 -15.66
N LEU A 117 24.49 1.53 -16.86
CA LEU A 117 25.88 1.89 -17.14
C LEU A 117 26.29 3.18 -16.43
N MET A 118 25.45 4.20 -16.46
CA MET A 118 25.68 5.49 -15.78
C MET A 118 25.80 5.31 -14.27
N ARG A 119 24.85 4.62 -13.65
CA ARG A 119 24.83 4.36 -12.20
C ARG A 119 25.97 3.46 -11.74
N GLY A 120 26.43 2.56 -12.61
CA GLY A 120 27.59 1.70 -12.37
C GLY A 120 28.94 2.41 -12.50
N GLY A 121 28.95 3.71 -12.84
CA GLY A 121 30.18 4.49 -13.02
C GLY A 121 30.90 4.24 -14.37
N HIS A 122 30.28 3.52 -15.31
CA HIS A 122 30.85 3.18 -16.62
C HIS A 122 30.52 4.25 -17.67
N HIS A 123 30.86 5.51 -17.41
CA HIS A 123 30.44 6.68 -18.19
C HIS A 123 30.93 6.66 -19.66
N GLU A 124 32.14 6.18 -19.91
CA GLU A 124 32.67 6.05 -21.28
C GLU A 124 31.92 4.99 -22.08
N VAL A 125 31.61 3.85 -21.44
CA VAL A 125 30.82 2.77 -22.07
C VAL A 125 29.38 3.23 -22.30
N ALA A 126 28.77 3.95 -21.36
CA ALA A 126 27.44 4.55 -21.52
C ALA A 126 27.42 5.53 -22.71
N ARG A 127 28.42 6.42 -22.80
CA ARG A 127 28.54 7.36 -23.93
C ARG A 127 28.65 6.64 -25.27
N ALA A 128 29.49 5.62 -25.35
CA ALA A 128 29.66 4.82 -26.58
C ALA A 128 28.33 4.11 -26.96
N TYR A 129 27.60 3.61 -25.96
CA TYR A 129 26.31 2.96 -26.16
C TYR A 129 25.24 3.94 -26.70
N VAL A 130 25.15 5.15 -26.15
CA VAL A 130 24.24 6.21 -26.59
C VAL A 130 24.54 6.64 -28.03
N LEU A 131 25.83 6.91 -28.35
CA LEU A 131 26.24 7.30 -29.69
C LEU A 131 25.93 6.20 -30.74
N TYR A 132 26.13 4.95 -30.38
CA TYR A 132 25.76 3.83 -31.24
C TYR A 132 24.24 3.76 -31.46
N ARG A 133 23.44 3.94 -30.41
CA ARG A 133 21.96 4.01 -30.53
C ARG A 133 21.53 5.15 -31.47
N ALA A 134 22.07 6.35 -31.27
CA ALA A 134 21.77 7.53 -32.06
C ALA A 134 22.07 7.30 -33.52
N LYS A 135 23.27 6.80 -33.87
CA LYS A 135 23.67 6.46 -35.22
C LYS A 135 22.72 5.45 -35.88
N ARG A 136 22.37 4.38 -35.15
CA ARG A 136 21.43 3.37 -35.64
C ARG A 136 20.00 3.91 -35.80
N ALA A 137 19.59 4.88 -34.96
CA ALA A 137 18.31 5.55 -35.10
C ALA A 137 18.27 6.43 -36.40
N GLU A 138 19.35 7.15 -36.66
CA GLU A 138 19.50 7.96 -37.86
C GLU A 138 19.50 7.11 -39.14
N GLU A 139 20.28 6.03 -39.18
CA GLU A 139 20.29 5.07 -40.31
C GLU A 139 18.88 4.53 -40.59
N ARG A 140 18.11 4.19 -39.52
CA ARG A 140 16.72 3.73 -39.67
C ARG A 140 15.77 4.82 -40.16
N ALA A 141 15.92 6.05 -39.69
CA ALA A 141 15.11 7.19 -40.12
C ALA A 141 15.32 7.48 -41.63
N GLN A 142 16.55 7.37 -42.11
CA GLN A 142 16.88 7.51 -43.54
C GLN A 142 16.25 6.40 -44.37
N HIS A 143 16.26 5.15 -43.88
CA HIS A 143 15.60 4.03 -44.56
C HIS A 143 14.06 4.13 -44.52
N ALA A 144 13.49 4.63 -43.43
CA ALA A 144 12.05 4.81 -43.29
C ALA A 144 11.50 5.95 -44.15
N ALA A 145 12.29 7.01 -44.38
CA ALA A 145 11.94 8.12 -45.28
C ALA A 145 11.85 7.70 -46.74
N GLN A 146 12.44 6.58 -47.11
CA GLN A 146 12.41 6.02 -48.49
C GLN A 146 11.26 5.01 -48.70
N ALA A 147 10.57 4.57 -47.65
CA ALA A 147 9.41 3.68 -47.70
C ALA A 147 8.12 4.50 -47.61
N ALA A 148 7.19 4.35 -48.54
CA ALA A 148 5.87 5.00 -48.48
C ALA A 148 5.13 4.61 -47.17
N PRO A 149 4.46 5.54 -46.47
CA PRO A 149 3.82 5.26 -45.21
C PRO A 149 2.54 4.44 -45.40
N GLN A 150 2.61 3.14 -45.31
CA GLN A 150 1.45 2.33 -44.96
C GLN A 150 1.41 2.27 -43.43
N THR A 151 0.49 3.02 -42.84
CA THR A 151 0.18 2.87 -41.40
C THR A 151 -0.41 1.47 -41.22
N PRO A 152 0.28 0.52 -40.55
CA PRO A 152 -0.28 -0.81 -40.35
C PRO A 152 -1.54 -0.68 -39.51
N VAL A 153 -2.65 -1.26 -39.98
CA VAL A 153 -3.89 -1.35 -39.22
C VAL A 153 -3.60 -2.25 -38.00
N LEU A 154 -3.54 -1.64 -36.83
CA LEU A 154 -3.37 -2.37 -35.56
C LEU A 154 -4.68 -3.07 -35.22
N HIS A 155 -4.61 -4.36 -34.94
CA HIS A 155 -5.76 -5.12 -34.44
C HIS A 155 -5.63 -5.35 -32.95
N VAL A 156 -6.77 -5.43 -32.28
CA VAL A 156 -6.88 -5.78 -30.86
C VAL A 156 -7.74 -7.01 -30.68
N THR A 157 -7.56 -7.68 -29.55
CA THR A 157 -8.44 -8.79 -29.14
C THR A 157 -9.46 -8.23 -28.15
N ASP A 158 -10.74 -8.21 -28.55
CA ASP A 158 -11.86 -7.82 -27.70
C ASP A 158 -12.80 -9.02 -27.56
N ASN A 159 -13.03 -9.48 -26.32
CA ASN A 159 -13.85 -10.67 -26.00
C ASN A 159 -13.51 -11.91 -26.85
N GLY A 160 -12.21 -12.11 -27.11
CA GLY A 160 -11.71 -13.24 -27.92
C GLY A 160 -11.82 -13.03 -29.43
N GLN A 161 -12.37 -11.93 -29.90
CA GLN A 161 -12.45 -11.57 -31.32
C GLN A 161 -11.36 -10.58 -31.71
N ARG A 162 -10.74 -10.80 -32.87
CA ARG A 162 -9.75 -9.88 -33.43
C ARG A 162 -10.47 -8.80 -34.24
N VAL A 163 -10.40 -7.56 -33.75
CA VAL A 163 -11.02 -6.40 -34.39
C VAL A 163 -9.97 -5.32 -34.65
N ALA A 164 -10.20 -4.47 -35.66
CA ALA A 164 -9.31 -3.32 -35.89
C ALA A 164 -9.43 -2.33 -34.73
N LEU A 165 -8.28 -1.84 -34.22
CA LEU A 165 -8.26 -0.80 -33.20
C LEU A 165 -8.80 0.51 -33.78
N ASP A 166 -9.86 1.04 -33.18
CA ASP A 166 -10.36 2.39 -33.50
C ASP A 166 -9.43 3.45 -32.87
N LEU A 167 -8.44 3.85 -33.64
CA LEU A 167 -7.46 4.88 -33.24
C LEU A 167 -8.12 6.22 -32.96
N ASN A 168 -9.15 6.58 -33.72
CA ASN A 168 -9.87 7.84 -33.53
C ASN A 168 -10.62 7.86 -32.20
N ARG A 169 -11.21 6.73 -31.82
CA ARG A 169 -11.88 6.60 -30.53
C ARG A 169 -10.89 6.71 -29.38
N MET A 170 -9.77 6.02 -29.47
CA MET A 170 -8.70 6.11 -28.47
C MET A 170 -8.18 7.54 -28.33
N GLN A 171 -7.92 8.22 -29.45
CA GLN A 171 -7.46 9.59 -29.46
C GLN A 171 -8.49 10.54 -28.82
N ARG A 172 -9.77 10.44 -29.18
CA ARG A 172 -10.84 11.25 -28.57
C ARG A 172 -10.97 11.00 -27.05
N LEU A 173 -10.79 9.76 -26.61
CA LEU A 173 -10.80 9.45 -25.18
C LEU A 173 -9.66 10.18 -24.45
N ILE A 174 -8.45 10.14 -25.00
CA ILE A 174 -7.28 10.81 -24.41
C ILE A 174 -7.45 12.33 -24.46
N GLU A 175 -7.93 12.89 -25.57
CA GLU A 175 -8.24 14.32 -25.71
C GLU A 175 -9.28 14.78 -24.66
N SER A 176 -10.35 13.99 -24.50
CA SER A 176 -11.38 14.26 -23.47
C SER A 176 -10.79 14.20 -22.04
N ALA A 177 -9.86 13.29 -21.78
CA ALA A 177 -9.20 13.21 -20.48
C ALA A 177 -8.32 14.43 -20.19
N CYS A 178 -7.71 15.03 -21.21
CA CYS A 178 -6.89 16.25 -21.10
C CYS A 178 -7.72 17.55 -21.12
N ALA A 179 -9.00 17.50 -21.43
CA ALA A 179 -9.82 18.69 -21.59
C ALA A 179 -9.95 19.50 -20.29
N ASN A 180 -9.96 20.84 -20.41
CA ASN A 180 -10.09 21.78 -19.29
C ASN A 180 -9.02 21.65 -18.19
N LEU A 181 -7.84 21.17 -18.55
CA LEU A 181 -6.63 21.19 -17.70
C LEU A 181 -5.69 22.32 -18.16
N SER A 182 -4.50 22.41 -17.55
CA SER A 182 -3.52 23.45 -17.93
C SER A 182 -3.17 23.38 -19.41
N ALA A 183 -2.74 24.50 -19.99
CA ALA A 183 -2.39 24.60 -21.40
C ALA A 183 -1.20 23.70 -21.80
N ASP A 184 -0.41 23.25 -20.84
CA ASP A 184 0.75 22.39 -21.04
C ASP A 184 0.39 20.90 -21.07
N VAL A 185 -0.82 20.53 -20.62
CA VAL A 185 -1.33 19.15 -20.74
C VAL A 185 -1.83 18.89 -22.15
N LYS A 186 -1.10 18.07 -22.88
CA LYS A 186 -1.35 17.70 -24.29
C LYS A 186 -1.71 16.23 -24.41
N ALA A 187 -2.64 15.92 -25.31
CA ALA A 187 -3.02 14.54 -25.62
C ALA A 187 -2.00 13.82 -26.49
N GLU A 188 -1.33 14.55 -27.38
CA GLU A 188 -0.42 14.00 -28.38
C GLU A 188 0.72 13.16 -27.78
N PRO A 189 1.42 13.58 -26.71
CA PRO A 189 2.46 12.76 -26.08
C PRO A 189 1.90 11.45 -25.50
N ILE A 190 0.68 11.48 -24.95
CA ILE A 190 0.02 10.28 -24.41
C ILE A 190 -0.32 9.33 -25.56
N VAL A 191 -0.90 9.83 -26.65
CA VAL A 191 -1.26 9.03 -27.84
C VAL A 191 0.00 8.39 -28.42
N ALA A 192 1.05 9.17 -28.65
CA ALA A 192 2.31 8.69 -29.21
C ALA A 192 2.94 7.59 -28.36
N GLU A 193 3.01 7.79 -27.04
CA GLU A 193 3.58 6.82 -26.11
C GLU A 193 2.69 5.57 -26.00
N THR A 194 1.37 5.73 -26.00
CA THR A 194 0.43 4.60 -26.03
C THR A 194 0.65 3.74 -27.25
N LEU A 195 0.65 4.32 -28.45
CA LEU A 195 0.88 3.60 -29.71
C LEU A 195 2.24 2.90 -29.74
N ARG A 196 3.28 3.52 -29.20
CA ARG A 196 4.61 2.93 -29.09
C ARG A 196 4.61 1.62 -28.30
N ASN A 197 3.72 1.49 -27.32
CA ASN A 197 3.62 0.34 -26.43
C ASN A 197 2.60 -0.73 -26.90
N LEU A 198 1.93 -0.53 -28.04
CA LEU A 198 0.99 -1.50 -28.59
C LEU A 198 1.65 -2.44 -29.61
N TYR A 199 1.05 -3.62 -29.75
CA TYR A 199 1.41 -4.63 -30.74
C TYR A 199 0.13 -5.22 -31.36
N ASP A 200 0.24 -5.80 -32.57
CA ASP A 200 -0.92 -6.36 -33.26
C ASP A 200 -1.48 -7.58 -32.50
N GLY A 201 -2.79 -7.60 -32.25
CA GLY A 201 -3.47 -8.61 -31.45
C GLY A 201 -3.47 -8.34 -29.93
N VAL A 202 -2.99 -7.17 -29.48
CA VAL A 202 -3.03 -6.80 -28.04
C VAL A 202 -4.46 -6.85 -27.49
N PRO A 203 -4.68 -7.35 -26.26
CA PRO A 203 -5.99 -7.24 -25.62
C PRO A 203 -6.43 -5.78 -25.50
N LEU A 204 -7.72 -5.49 -25.75
CA LEU A 204 -8.24 -4.12 -25.69
C LEU A 204 -8.03 -3.46 -24.31
N GLU A 205 -8.09 -4.25 -23.25
CA GLU A 205 -7.80 -3.77 -21.89
C GLU A 205 -6.36 -3.26 -21.73
N GLU A 206 -5.41 -3.89 -22.39
CA GLU A 206 -4.01 -3.46 -22.37
C GLU A 206 -3.80 -2.13 -23.10
N VAL A 207 -4.64 -1.81 -24.10
CA VAL A 207 -4.62 -0.49 -24.76
C VAL A 207 -4.94 0.61 -23.76
N TYR A 208 -6.01 0.43 -22.93
CA TYR A 208 -6.38 1.41 -21.90
C TYR A 208 -5.31 1.52 -20.82
N LYS A 209 -4.75 0.38 -20.37
CA LYS A 209 -3.63 0.38 -19.40
C LYS A 209 -2.40 1.11 -19.96
N ALA A 210 -2.08 0.91 -21.24
CA ALA A 210 -0.97 1.62 -21.89
C ALA A 210 -1.19 3.14 -21.90
N ALA A 211 -2.43 3.60 -22.14
CA ALA A 211 -2.76 5.03 -22.10
C ALA A 211 -2.63 5.61 -20.68
N ILE A 212 -3.11 4.89 -19.65
CA ILE A 212 -2.95 5.29 -18.24
C ILE A 212 -1.47 5.38 -17.88
N LEU A 213 -0.66 4.39 -18.25
CA LEU A 213 0.77 4.37 -17.94
C LEU A 213 1.51 5.50 -18.68
N ALA A 214 1.14 5.77 -19.95
CA ALA A 214 1.72 6.87 -20.74
C ALA A 214 1.43 8.23 -20.07
N ALA A 215 0.16 8.49 -19.71
CA ALA A 215 -0.23 9.72 -19.01
C ALA A 215 0.48 9.88 -17.66
N ARG A 216 0.58 8.79 -16.88
CA ARG A 216 1.24 8.77 -15.58
C ARG A 216 2.71 9.20 -15.65
N THR A 217 3.45 8.81 -16.68
CA THR A 217 4.87 9.21 -16.81
C THR A 217 5.05 10.71 -17.02
N LEU A 218 4.00 11.41 -17.44
CA LEU A 218 4.04 12.85 -17.71
C LEU A 218 3.73 13.69 -16.46
N ILE A 219 3.27 13.09 -15.34
CA ILE A 219 3.00 13.78 -14.08
C ILE A 219 4.25 14.51 -13.56
N GLU A 220 5.44 13.94 -13.79
CA GLU A 220 6.70 14.59 -13.40
C GLU A 220 7.01 15.85 -14.24
N LYS A 221 6.40 16.00 -15.42
CA LYS A 221 6.58 17.17 -16.30
C LYS A 221 5.59 18.27 -15.99
N ASP A 222 4.34 17.91 -15.81
CA ASP A 222 3.26 18.80 -15.38
C ASP A 222 2.32 18.04 -14.44
N PRO A 223 2.12 18.54 -13.19
CA PRO A 223 1.26 17.87 -12.20
C PRO A 223 -0.18 17.64 -12.66
N ASP A 224 -0.72 18.47 -13.55
CA ASP A 224 -2.10 18.35 -14.04
C ASP A 224 -2.34 17.08 -14.88
N TYR A 225 -1.29 16.41 -15.34
CA TYR A 225 -1.42 15.07 -15.92
C TYR A 225 -1.97 14.04 -14.93
N THR A 226 -1.95 14.32 -13.62
CA THR A 226 -2.59 13.44 -12.63
C THR A 226 -4.10 13.34 -12.87
N TYR A 227 -4.76 14.43 -13.25
CA TYR A 227 -6.19 14.46 -13.57
C TYR A 227 -6.49 13.74 -14.88
N ALA A 228 -5.69 13.96 -15.92
CA ALA A 228 -5.81 13.22 -17.18
C ALA A 228 -5.67 11.70 -16.95
N THR A 229 -4.69 11.30 -16.14
CA THR A 229 -4.45 9.89 -15.77
C THR A 229 -5.63 9.32 -14.99
N ALA A 230 -6.19 10.08 -14.03
CA ALA A 230 -7.37 9.68 -13.27
C ALA A 230 -8.60 9.48 -14.17
N ARG A 231 -8.83 10.37 -15.14
CA ARG A 231 -9.96 10.26 -16.07
C ARG A 231 -9.85 9.06 -17.00
N LEU A 232 -8.64 8.71 -17.44
CA LEU A 232 -8.38 7.48 -18.19
C LEU A 232 -8.61 6.24 -17.32
N LEU A 233 -8.17 6.25 -16.06
CA LEU A 233 -8.45 5.19 -15.09
C LEU A 233 -9.96 5.06 -14.82
N PHE A 234 -10.66 6.17 -14.64
CA PHE A 234 -12.11 6.18 -14.43
C PHE A 234 -12.87 5.51 -15.57
N HIS A 235 -12.44 5.76 -16.83
CA HIS A 235 -13.04 5.09 -17.98
C HIS A 235 -12.96 3.56 -17.87
N THR A 236 -11.82 3.01 -17.42
CA THR A 236 -11.67 1.56 -17.22
C THR A 236 -12.52 1.03 -16.07
N ILE A 237 -12.62 1.79 -14.97
CA ILE A 237 -13.50 1.46 -13.84
C ILE A 237 -14.97 1.47 -14.26
N ALA A 238 -15.40 2.51 -15.00
CA ALA A 238 -16.77 2.61 -15.48
C ALA A 238 -17.12 1.43 -16.42
N LYS A 239 -16.20 1.04 -17.30
CA LYS A 239 -16.38 -0.13 -18.17
C LYS A 239 -16.51 -1.43 -17.37
N GLU A 240 -15.67 -1.65 -16.33
CA GLU A 240 -15.75 -2.81 -15.45
C GLU A 240 -17.09 -2.88 -14.72
N VAL A 241 -17.52 -1.77 -14.13
CA VAL A 241 -18.72 -1.73 -13.25
C VAL A 241 -20.02 -1.79 -14.06
N LEU A 242 -20.08 -1.07 -15.20
CA LEU A 242 -21.27 -0.97 -16.04
C LEU A 242 -21.37 -2.05 -17.12
N ASP A 243 -20.30 -2.86 -17.30
CA ASP A 243 -20.17 -3.88 -18.34
C ASP A 243 -20.44 -3.34 -19.76
N ARG A 244 -20.17 -2.05 -19.96
CA ARG A 244 -20.29 -1.35 -21.26
C ARG A 244 -19.38 -0.13 -21.29
N ASP A 245 -19.08 0.32 -22.49
CA ASP A 245 -18.36 1.56 -22.70
C ASP A 245 -19.33 2.73 -22.66
N VAL A 246 -19.07 3.71 -21.79
CA VAL A 246 -19.91 4.89 -21.57
C VAL A 246 -19.09 6.15 -21.84
N GLN A 247 -19.63 7.04 -22.65
CA GLN A 247 -18.97 8.32 -22.93
C GLN A 247 -19.15 9.27 -21.74
N PRO A 248 -18.20 10.21 -21.52
CA PRO A 248 -18.30 11.17 -20.41
C PRO A 248 -19.62 11.96 -20.38
N SER A 249 -20.19 12.29 -21.53
CA SER A 249 -21.47 13.00 -21.66
C SER A 249 -22.70 12.17 -21.22
N GLU A 250 -22.58 10.85 -21.24
CA GLU A 250 -23.65 9.91 -20.88
C GLU A 250 -23.61 9.51 -19.39
N MET A 251 -22.54 9.84 -18.67
CA MET A 251 -22.30 9.36 -17.31
C MET A 251 -23.38 9.77 -16.32
N LYS A 252 -23.99 10.95 -16.46
CA LYS A 252 -25.09 11.39 -15.60
C LYS A 252 -26.28 10.42 -15.66
N GLN A 253 -26.70 10.06 -16.86
CA GLN A 253 -27.78 9.10 -17.05
C GLN A 253 -27.36 7.68 -16.65
N ALA A 254 -26.12 7.29 -16.97
CA ALA A 254 -25.58 6.00 -16.58
C ALA A 254 -25.60 5.80 -15.06
N TYR A 255 -25.23 6.81 -14.27
CA TYR A 255 -25.33 6.76 -12.81
C TYR A 255 -26.77 6.59 -12.33
N ALA A 256 -27.72 7.37 -12.88
CA ALA A 256 -29.12 7.31 -12.47
C ALA A 256 -29.72 5.92 -12.74
N ASP A 257 -29.41 5.33 -13.89
CA ASP A 257 -29.93 4.01 -14.29
C ASP A 257 -29.26 2.86 -13.49
N TYR A 258 -27.96 2.99 -13.22
CA TYR A 258 -27.16 1.99 -12.55
C TYR A 258 -27.43 1.91 -11.04
N PHE A 259 -27.63 3.05 -10.36
CA PHE A 259 -27.61 3.15 -8.91
C PHE A 259 -28.60 2.23 -8.18
N PRO A 260 -29.89 2.12 -8.59
CA PRO A 260 -30.80 1.18 -7.95
C PRO A 260 -30.36 -0.28 -8.07
N GLY A 261 -29.85 -0.66 -9.22
CA GLY A 261 -29.32 -2.01 -9.48
C GLY A 261 -28.07 -2.31 -8.65
N PHE A 262 -27.22 -1.33 -8.43
CA PHE A 262 -26.03 -1.45 -7.57
C PHE A 262 -26.43 -1.77 -6.12
N ILE A 263 -27.35 -1.01 -5.53
CA ILE A 263 -27.78 -1.25 -4.15
C ILE A 263 -28.39 -2.66 -4.03
N LYS A 264 -29.27 -3.03 -4.97
CA LYS A 264 -29.84 -4.39 -4.99
C LYS A 264 -28.76 -5.47 -5.08
N LYS A 265 -27.81 -5.34 -6.01
CA LYS A 265 -26.71 -6.29 -6.20
C LYS A 265 -25.83 -6.40 -4.95
N GLY A 266 -25.60 -5.28 -4.26
CA GLY A 266 -24.82 -5.27 -3.01
C GLY A 266 -25.55 -5.96 -1.86
N VAL A 267 -26.88 -5.83 -1.76
CA VAL A 267 -27.71 -6.54 -0.77
C VAL A 267 -27.79 -8.03 -1.09
N ASP A 268 -28.05 -8.39 -2.34
CA ASP A 268 -28.10 -9.79 -2.79
C ASP A 268 -26.77 -10.53 -2.58
N ALA A 269 -25.65 -9.80 -2.62
CA ALA A 269 -24.30 -10.30 -2.35
C ALA A 269 -23.92 -10.31 -0.84
N GLU A 270 -24.84 -10.00 0.06
CA GLU A 270 -24.62 -9.89 1.51
C GLU A 270 -23.49 -8.91 1.90
N LEU A 271 -23.31 -7.84 1.12
CA LEU A 271 -22.36 -6.77 1.37
C LEU A 271 -23.04 -5.54 1.99
N LEU A 272 -24.23 -5.19 1.52
CA LEU A 272 -24.95 -4.00 1.94
C LEU A 272 -26.09 -4.32 2.91
N ASN A 273 -26.41 -3.33 3.75
CA ASN A 273 -27.54 -3.41 4.66
C ASN A 273 -28.87 -3.42 3.85
N PRO A 274 -29.76 -4.41 4.05
CA PRO A 274 -31.06 -4.48 3.39
C PRO A 274 -31.94 -3.23 3.55
N ASP A 275 -31.78 -2.49 4.65
CA ASP A 275 -32.54 -1.25 4.90
C ASP A 275 -32.27 -0.18 3.84
N LEU A 276 -31.16 -0.25 3.12
CA LEU A 276 -30.87 0.65 2.00
C LEU A 276 -31.86 0.50 0.85
N LEU A 277 -32.52 -0.65 0.71
CA LEU A 277 -33.56 -0.88 -0.30
C LEU A 277 -34.85 -0.10 -0.01
N GLN A 278 -35.03 0.40 1.22
CA GLN A 278 -36.22 1.17 1.60
C GLN A 278 -36.13 2.65 1.20
N TYR A 279 -34.97 3.13 0.73
CA TYR A 279 -34.82 4.47 0.19
C TYR A 279 -35.48 4.61 -1.18
N ASP A 280 -35.86 5.83 -1.54
CA ASP A 280 -36.17 6.16 -2.94
C ASP A 280 -34.86 6.19 -3.76
N LEU A 281 -34.47 5.01 -4.23
CA LEU A 281 -33.20 4.80 -4.96
C LEU A 281 -33.19 5.55 -6.30
N LYS A 282 -34.35 5.82 -6.92
CA LYS A 282 -34.43 6.63 -8.15
C LYS A 282 -34.12 8.09 -7.86
N ARG A 283 -34.69 8.64 -6.78
CA ARG A 283 -34.40 10.01 -6.32
C ARG A 283 -32.91 10.17 -5.99
N LEU A 284 -32.34 9.22 -5.27
CA LEU A 284 -30.92 9.26 -4.91
C LEU A 284 -30.02 9.11 -6.14
N GLY A 285 -30.34 8.20 -7.06
CA GLY A 285 -29.59 8.03 -8.31
C GLY A 285 -29.61 9.28 -9.20
N ALA A 286 -30.76 9.97 -9.27
CA ALA A 286 -30.90 11.23 -10.00
C ALA A 286 -30.11 12.41 -9.35
N ALA A 287 -29.82 12.33 -8.05
CA ALA A 287 -29.05 13.34 -7.32
C ALA A 287 -27.52 13.20 -7.51
N LEU A 288 -27.04 12.11 -8.11
CA LEU A 288 -25.62 11.89 -8.33
C LEU A 288 -25.04 12.88 -9.35
N LYS A 289 -23.88 13.43 -9.05
CA LYS A 289 -23.19 14.46 -9.85
C LYS A 289 -21.98 13.86 -10.55
N ALA A 290 -22.19 13.34 -11.75
CA ALA A 290 -21.16 12.67 -12.54
C ALA A 290 -19.93 13.57 -12.83
N GLU A 291 -20.13 14.89 -12.94
CA GLU A 291 -19.07 15.86 -13.15
C GLU A 291 -18.03 15.89 -12.02
N ARG A 292 -18.39 15.42 -10.83
CA ARG A 292 -17.49 15.34 -9.68
C ARG A 292 -16.44 14.23 -9.82
N ASP A 293 -16.61 13.30 -10.75
CA ASP A 293 -15.59 12.30 -11.06
C ASP A 293 -14.32 12.93 -11.65
N GLN A 294 -14.42 14.14 -12.20
CA GLN A 294 -13.27 14.86 -12.75
C GLN A 294 -12.37 15.52 -11.71
N GLN A 295 -12.78 15.57 -10.44
CA GLN A 295 -12.01 16.16 -9.34
C GLN A 295 -10.88 15.24 -8.83
N PHE A 296 -10.97 13.94 -9.12
CA PHE A 296 -9.98 12.99 -8.62
C PHE A 296 -8.62 13.19 -9.27
N ASP A 297 -7.60 13.17 -8.46
CA ASP A 297 -6.25 12.86 -8.92
C ASP A 297 -6.07 11.36 -9.13
N TYR A 298 -4.98 10.99 -9.81
CA TYR A 298 -4.72 9.58 -10.11
C TYR A 298 -4.56 8.72 -8.85
N LEU A 299 -3.80 9.21 -7.87
CA LEU A 299 -3.51 8.45 -6.64
C LEU A 299 -4.77 8.25 -5.80
N GLY A 300 -5.60 9.27 -5.69
CA GLY A 300 -6.87 9.21 -4.97
C GLY A 300 -7.82 8.19 -5.58
N LEU A 301 -8.07 8.27 -6.89
CA LEU A 301 -8.96 7.35 -7.57
C LEU A 301 -8.43 5.90 -7.58
N GLN A 302 -7.12 5.72 -7.81
CA GLN A 302 -6.47 4.41 -7.74
C GLN A 302 -6.61 3.80 -6.34
N THR A 303 -6.48 4.61 -5.29
CA THR A 303 -6.64 4.17 -3.90
C THR A 303 -8.08 3.73 -3.62
N LEU A 304 -9.07 4.48 -4.11
CA LEU A 304 -10.48 4.08 -3.98
C LEU A 304 -10.75 2.75 -4.69
N TYR A 305 -10.27 2.61 -5.92
CA TYR A 305 -10.42 1.40 -6.71
C TYR A 305 -9.77 0.18 -6.04
N ASP A 306 -8.53 0.31 -5.58
CA ASP A 306 -7.77 -0.81 -5.03
C ASP A 306 -8.27 -1.26 -3.66
N ARG A 307 -8.74 -0.31 -2.82
CA ARG A 307 -8.98 -0.57 -1.40
C ARG A 307 -10.42 -0.39 -0.94
N TYR A 308 -11.16 0.57 -1.51
CA TYR A 308 -12.44 1.03 -0.95
C TYR A 308 -13.66 0.51 -1.68
N PHE A 309 -13.64 0.46 -3.01
CA PHE A 309 -14.82 0.06 -3.77
C PHE A 309 -15.22 -1.38 -3.49
N LEU A 310 -16.50 -1.59 -3.24
CA LEU A 310 -17.08 -2.92 -3.07
C LEU A 310 -16.92 -3.75 -4.35
N HIS A 311 -16.66 -5.03 -4.16
CA HIS A 311 -16.51 -5.96 -5.26
C HIS A 311 -17.18 -7.30 -4.97
N VAL A 312 -17.67 -7.98 -6.01
CA VAL A 312 -18.14 -9.36 -5.97
C VAL A 312 -17.17 -10.21 -6.79
N LYS A 313 -16.57 -11.21 -6.18
CA LYS A 313 -15.56 -12.10 -6.83
C LYS A 313 -14.46 -11.32 -7.58
N LYS A 314 -13.95 -10.26 -6.97
CA LYS A 314 -12.91 -9.33 -7.47
C LYS A 314 -13.37 -8.36 -8.58
N VAL A 315 -14.61 -8.43 -9.06
CA VAL A 315 -15.18 -7.44 -9.98
C VAL A 315 -15.82 -6.32 -9.17
N ARG A 316 -15.42 -5.07 -9.39
CA ARG A 316 -15.98 -3.91 -8.68
C ARG A 316 -17.45 -3.72 -9.05
N ILE A 317 -18.20 -3.28 -8.08
CA ILE A 317 -19.63 -2.96 -8.25
C ILE A 317 -19.94 -1.51 -7.90
N GLU A 318 -18.98 -0.72 -7.46
CA GLU A 318 -19.10 0.69 -7.10
C GLU A 318 -18.38 1.60 -8.08
N LEU A 319 -19.03 2.70 -8.43
CA LEU A 319 -18.46 3.89 -9.05
C LEU A 319 -18.28 4.98 -7.99
N PRO A 320 -17.43 6.00 -8.17
CA PRO A 320 -17.11 6.99 -7.14
C PRO A 320 -18.33 7.69 -6.54
N GLN A 321 -19.26 8.15 -7.36
CA GLN A 321 -20.45 8.85 -6.84
C GLN A 321 -21.42 7.90 -6.13
N ALA A 322 -21.55 6.66 -6.60
CA ALA A 322 -22.33 5.62 -5.92
C ALA A 322 -21.71 5.24 -4.57
N PHE A 323 -20.40 5.19 -4.49
CA PHE A 323 -19.65 4.97 -3.25
C PHE A 323 -19.97 6.06 -2.21
N PHE A 324 -19.86 7.34 -2.56
CA PHE A 324 -20.19 8.43 -1.63
C PHE A 324 -21.66 8.43 -1.23
N MET A 325 -22.57 8.13 -2.16
CA MET A 325 -24.00 8.04 -1.85
C MET A 325 -24.28 6.85 -0.92
N ARG A 326 -23.64 5.70 -1.10
CA ARG A 326 -23.80 4.55 -0.19
C ARG A 326 -23.32 4.91 1.23
N VAL A 327 -22.18 5.61 1.35
CA VAL A 327 -21.68 6.10 2.64
C VAL A 327 -22.70 7.05 3.29
N ALA A 328 -23.20 8.00 2.53
CA ALA A 328 -24.21 8.98 2.99
C ALA A 328 -25.52 8.31 3.41
N MET A 329 -26.01 7.33 2.64
CA MET A 329 -27.21 6.55 3.01
C MET A 329 -27.04 5.82 4.33
N GLY A 330 -25.86 5.18 4.53
CA GLY A 330 -25.57 4.48 5.77
C GLY A 330 -25.54 5.41 7.00
N LEU A 331 -25.05 6.64 6.83
CA LEU A 331 -25.06 7.67 7.88
C LEU A 331 -26.47 8.20 8.17
N ALA A 332 -27.34 8.24 7.15
CA ALA A 332 -28.68 8.81 7.24
C ALA A 332 -29.79 7.81 7.61
N LEU A 333 -29.47 6.53 7.86
CA LEU A 333 -30.47 5.48 8.11
C LEU A 333 -31.49 5.81 9.21
N ASN A 334 -31.07 6.51 10.24
CA ASN A 334 -31.90 6.84 11.40
C ASN A 334 -32.44 8.28 11.35
N GLU A 335 -32.24 9.00 10.25
CA GLU A 335 -32.75 10.34 10.08
C GLU A 335 -34.26 10.33 9.70
N ILE A 336 -34.99 11.37 10.11
CA ILE A 336 -36.45 11.47 9.84
C ILE A 336 -36.72 11.61 8.33
N ASP A 337 -36.03 12.55 7.65
CA ASP A 337 -36.05 12.68 6.18
C ASP A 337 -34.70 12.14 5.65
N ARG A 338 -34.58 10.83 5.67
CA ARG A 338 -33.34 10.14 5.35
C ARG A 338 -32.86 10.35 3.91
N GLU A 339 -33.77 10.52 2.94
CA GLU A 339 -33.43 10.83 1.56
C GLU A 339 -32.80 12.21 1.43
N ALA A 340 -33.38 13.23 2.04
CA ALA A 340 -32.84 14.59 2.04
C ALA A 340 -31.50 14.64 2.77
N ARG A 341 -31.38 13.96 3.92
CA ARG A 341 -30.11 13.87 4.67
C ARG A 341 -29.04 13.10 3.93
N ALA A 342 -29.37 12.00 3.28
CA ALA A 342 -28.43 11.27 2.45
C ALA A 342 -27.90 12.13 1.30
N ILE A 343 -28.76 12.92 0.64
CA ILE A 343 -28.32 13.85 -0.42
C ILE A 343 -27.42 14.94 0.17
N GLU A 344 -27.76 15.51 1.32
CA GLU A 344 -26.94 16.54 1.98
C GLU A 344 -25.56 16.00 2.36
N PHE A 345 -25.48 14.82 2.96
CA PHE A 345 -24.19 14.17 3.31
C PHE A 345 -23.40 13.80 2.06
N TYR A 346 -24.07 13.32 1.02
CA TYR A 346 -23.45 13.07 -0.29
C TYR A 346 -22.83 14.33 -0.89
N GLU A 347 -23.54 15.45 -0.84
CA GLU A 347 -23.04 16.73 -1.35
C GLU A 347 -21.72 17.12 -0.71
N VAL A 348 -21.64 17.02 0.60
CA VAL A 348 -20.45 17.40 1.39
C VAL A 348 -19.28 16.43 1.17
N LEU A 349 -19.56 15.12 1.09
CA LEU A 349 -18.53 14.10 0.88
C LEU A 349 -17.99 14.13 -0.55
N SER A 350 -18.88 14.22 -1.54
CA SER A 350 -18.49 14.13 -2.95
C SER A 350 -17.92 15.41 -3.52
N SER A 351 -18.10 16.57 -2.86
CA SER A 351 -17.41 17.83 -3.18
C SER A 351 -16.00 17.92 -2.60
N PHE A 352 -15.60 17.00 -1.71
CA PHE A 352 -14.39 17.03 -0.91
C PHE A 352 -14.31 18.17 0.10
N ASP A 353 -15.44 18.83 0.42
CA ASP A 353 -15.50 19.80 1.51
C ASP A 353 -15.27 19.12 2.87
N PHE A 354 -15.61 17.84 2.97
CA PHE A 354 -15.36 16.99 4.13
C PHE A 354 -15.03 15.57 3.71
N MET A 355 -14.09 14.93 4.40
CA MET A 355 -13.75 13.52 4.19
C MET A 355 -13.84 12.76 5.50
N SER A 356 -14.62 11.68 5.49
CA SER A 356 -14.75 10.77 6.62
C SER A 356 -13.51 9.91 6.81
N SER A 357 -13.36 9.36 8.02
CA SER A 357 -12.29 8.40 8.31
C SER A 357 -12.49 7.08 7.55
N THR A 358 -11.39 6.33 7.41
CA THR A 358 -11.36 5.05 6.70
C THR A 358 -12.48 4.07 7.09
N PRO A 359 -12.78 3.81 8.38
CA PRO A 359 -13.85 2.87 8.73
C PRO A 359 -15.24 3.34 8.28
N THR A 360 -15.51 4.64 8.32
CA THR A 360 -16.77 5.19 7.82
C THR A 360 -16.89 4.96 6.32
N LEU A 361 -15.85 5.25 5.55
CA LEU A 361 -15.84 5.05 4.10
C LEU A 361 -15.99 3.57 3.71
N PHE A 362 -15.35 2.66 4.46
CA PHE A 362 -15.47 1.23 4.21
C PHE A 362 -16.84 0.66 4.59
N ASN A 363 -17.33 0.99 5.77
CA ASN A 363 -18.37 0.21 6.43
C ASN A 363 -19.73 0.87 6.44
N SER A 364 -19.84 2.20 6.18
CA SER A 364 -21.16 2.85 6.17
C SER A 364 -22.05 2.28 5.08
N GLY A 365 -23.28 1.93 5.44
CA GLY A 365 -24.24 1.28 4.55
C GLY A 365 -24.01 -0.20 4.31
N THR A 366 -22.97 -0.82 4.91
CA THR A 366 -22.74 -2.27 4.85
C THR A 366 -23.47 -3.01 5.98
N LEU A 367 -23.52 -4.35 5.90
CA LEU A 367 -24.06 -5.21 6.97
C LEU A 367 -23.33 -5.05 8.31
N ARG A 368 -22.12 -4.54 8.30
CA ARG A 368 -21.26 -4.37 9.48
C ARG A 368 -20.75 -2.94 9.55
N SER A 369 -21.68 -2.02 9.87
CA SER A 369 -21.42 -0.59 9.91
C SER A 369 -20.67 -0.15 11.18
N GLN A 370 -19.45 -0.66 11.36
CA GLN A 370 -18.54 -0.16 12.36
C GLN A 370 -17.82 1.06 11.79
N LEU A 371 -18.11 2.26 12.31
CA LEU A 371 -17.69 3.53 11.72
C LEU A 371 -16.56 4.23 12.48
N SER A 372 -16.31 3.83 13.74
CA SER A 372 -15.26 4.45 14.57
C SER A 372 -13.86 4.01 14.14
N SER A 373 -12.93 4.98 14.07
CA SER A 373 -11.56 4.71 13.66
C SER A 373 -10.61 4.46 14.82
N CYS A 374 -10.95 4.97 16.02
CA CYS A 374 -10.08 4.94 17.18
C CYS A 374 -10.85 4.57 18.46
N TYR A 375 -10.20 3.82 19.33
CA TYR A 375 -10.74 3.38 20.61
C TYR A 375 -9.70 3.60 21.70
N LEU A 376 -10.14 4.12 22.83
CA LEU A 376 -9.31 4.38 24.00
C LEU A 376 -9.75 3.48 25.16
N THR A 377 -8.78 2.87 25.83
CA THR A 377 -9.01 1.97 26.96
C THR A 377 -8.03 2.31 28.07
N THR A 378 -8.51 2.44 29.31
CA THR A 378 -7.65 2.44 30.51
C THR A 378 -7.61 1.04 31.06
N VAL A 379 -6.42 0.47 31.17
CA VAL A 379 -6.20 -0.91 31.61
C VAL A 379 -6.22 -0.94 33.13
N PRO A 380 -7.09 -1.76 33.76
CA PRO A 380 -7.15 -1.88 35.24
C PRO A 380 -5.98 -2.68 35.81
N ASP A 381 -5.70 -2.51 37.10
CA ASP A 381 -4.61 -3.17 37.82
C ASP A 381 -5.02 -4.54 38.39
N ASP A 382 -5.60 -5.38 37.54
CA ASP A 382 -5.88 -6.79 37.85
C ASP A 382 -5.72 -7.66 36.62
N LEU A 383 -5.41 -8.94 36.83
CA LEU A 383 -5.05 -9.84 35.74
C LEU A 383 -6.21 -10.08 34.74
N ASP A 384 -7.43 -10.21 35.27
CA ASP A 384 -8.62 -10.43 34.44
C ASP A 384 -8.89 -9.23 33.55
N GLY A 385 -8.88 -8.01 34.12
CA GLY A 385 -9.06 -6.78 33.39
C GLY A 385 -7.94 -6.47 32.38
N ILE A 386 -6.68 -6.82 32.68
CA ILE A 386 -5.57 -6.72 31.76
C ILE A 386 -5.85 -7.59 30.51
N TYR A 387 -6.19 -8.86 30.71
CA TYR A 387 -6.45 -9.77 29.59
C TYR A 387 -7.77 -9.47 28.87
N GLU A 388 -8.79 -8.97 29.58
CA GLU A 388 -10.00 -8.47 28.90
C GLU A 388 -9.67 -7.30 27.97
N SER A 389 -8.86 -6.34 28.42
CA SER A 389 -8.38 -5.23 27.56
C SER A 389 -7.60 -5.73 26.32
N ILE A 390 -6.77 -6.76 26.47
CA ILE A 390 -6.04 -7.38 25.34
C ILE A 390 -7.02 -8.06 24.37
N LYS A 391 -8.01 -8.77 24.87
CA LYS A 391 -9.07 -9.40 24.09
C LYS A 391 -9.89 -8.37 23.32
N GLU A 392 -10.30 -7.27 23.97
CA GLU A 392 -10.99 -6.16 23.33
C GLU A 392 -10.15 -5.54 22.20
N ASN A 393 -8.84 -5.36 22.43
CA ASN A 393 -7.90 -4.91 21.42
C ASN A 393 -7.92 -5.82 20.17
N ALA A 394 -7.92 -7.14 20.36
CA ALA A 394 -7.99 -8.09 19.26
C ALA A 394 -9.31 -7.97 18.49
N LEU A 395 -10.43 -7.86 19.18
CA LEU A 395 -11.76 -7.73 18.58
C LEU A 395 -11.90 -6.42 17.78
N LEU A 396 -11.41 -5.29 18.31
CA LEU A 396 -11.45 -3.99 17.67
C LEU A 396 -10.49 -3.90 16.47
N SER A 397 -9.29 -4.49 16.57
CA SER A 397 -8.34 -4.58 15.45
C SER A 397 -8.91 -5.32 14.24
N LYS A 398 -9.74 -6.34 14.47
CA LYS A 398 -10.46 -7.07 13.40
C LYS A 398 -11.28 -6.14 12.51
N PHE A 399 -11.79 -5.03 13.04
CA PHE A 399 -12.62 -4.05 12.35
C PHE A 399 -11.86 -2.77 11.97
N ALA A 400 -10.53 -2.81 11.89
CA ALA A 400 -9.66 -1.70 11.54
C ALA A 400 -9.62 -0.53 12.54
N GLY A 401 -10.00 -0.75 13.78
CA GLY A 401 -9.86 0.25 14.85
C GLY A 401 -8.40 0.50 15.20
N GLY A 402 -7.99 1.77 15.29
CA GLY A 402 -6.77 2.18 15.95
C GLY A 402 -6.98 2.16 17.47
N LEU A 403 -6.03 1.64 18.23
CA LEU A 403 -6.17 1.41 19.65
C LEU A 403 -5.22 2.28 20.44
N GLY A 404 -5.73 2.98 21.45
CA GLY A 404 -4.95 3.69 22.44
C GLY A 404 -5.19 3.08 23.83
N ASN A 405 -4.18 2.50 24.45
CA ASN A 405 -4.29 1.88 25.74
C ASN A 405 -3.46 2.64 26.78
N ASP A 406 -4.08 3.10 27.82
CA ASP A 406 -3.41 3.69 28.98
C ASP A 406 -3.13 2.60 30.02
N TRP A 407 -1.86 2.42 30.32
CA TRP A 407 -1.33 1.41 31.24
C TRP A 407 -0.93 1.97 32.61
N THR A 408 -1.17 3.25 32.84
CA THR A 408 -0.67 3.96 34.05
C THR A 408 -1.20 3.38 35.33
N ARG A 409 -2.40 2.78 35.33
CA ARG A 409 -2.98 2.16 36.57
C ARG A 409 -2.33 0.85 36.96
N VAL A 410 -1.69 0.15 36.01
CA VAL A 410 -1.08 -1.16 36.27
C VAL A 410 0.16 -0.99 37.17
N ARG A 411 0.20 -1.69 38.28
CA ARG A 411 1.30 -1.61 39.25
C ARG A 411 2.66 -1.90 38.63
N ALA A 412 3.64 -1.16 39.07
CA ALA A 412 5.00 -1.22 38.57
C ALA A 412 5.75 -2.48 39.00
N LEU A 413 6.92 -2.71 38.39
CA LEU A 413 7.88 -3.74 38.75
C LEU A 413 8.21 -3.69 40.26
N GLY A 414 8.22 -4.86 40.89
CA GLY A 414 8.52 -5.00 42.32
C GLY A 414 7.37 -4.67 43.30
N SER A 415 6.21 -4.23 42.77
CA SER A 415 5.02 -3.98 43.62
C SER A 415 4.45 -5.29 44.15
N HIS A 416 4.04 -5.30 45.43
CA HIS A 416 3.51 -6.50 46.08
C HIS A 416 2.16 -6.96 45.52
N ILE A 417 2.03 -8.27 45.29
CA ILE A 417 0.78 -8.93 44.84
C ILE A 417 0.19 -9.71 46.04
N LYS A 418 -0.87 -9.19 46.65
CA LYS A 418 -1.52 -9.82 47.83
C LYS A 418 -1.95 -11.26 47.57
N GLY A 419 -2.50 -11.57 46.38
CA GLY A 419 -3.10 -12.89 46.11
C GLY A 419 -2.07 -14.02 46.01
N THR A 420 -0.87 -13.76 45.58
CA THR A 420 0.21 -14.73 45.40
C THR A 420 1.37 -14.55 46.38
N ASN A 421 1.35 -13.49 47.17
CA ASN A 421 2.46 -13.05 48.03
C ASN A 421 3.79 -12.89 47.25
N GLY A 422 3.69 -12.50 45.99
CA GLY A 422 4.81 -12.29 45.06
C GLY A 422 4.98 -10.82 44.70
N GLU A 423 5.84 -10.58 43.72
CA GLU A 423 6.13 -9.24 43.16
C GLU A 423 5.70 -9.13 41.70
N SER A 424 5.18 -7.97 41.34
CA SER A 424 4.82 -7.63 39.97
C SER A 424 6.05 -7.57 39.07
N GLN A 425 5.90 -8.03 37.81
CA GLN A 425 6.90 -7.86 36.78
C GLN A 425 6.72 -6.54 36.01
N GLY A 426 5.82 -5.67 36.47
CA GLY A 426 5.52 -4.38 35.83
C GLY A 426 4.73 -4.48 34.52
N VAL A 427 4.66 -3.36 33.80
CA VAL A 427 3.85 -3.25 32.57
C VAL A 427 4.50 -3.92 31.35
N VAL A 428 5.83 -3.95 31.27
CA VAL A 428 6.59 -4.32 30.06
C VAL A 428 6.26 -5.73 29.54
N PRO A 429 6.13 -6.79 30.36
CA PRO A 429 5.76 -8.11 29.87
C PRO A 429 4.37 -8.14 29.22
N PHE A 430 3.41 -7.42 29.76
CA PHE A 430 2.07 -7.32 29.18
C PHE A 430 2.07 -6.53 27.87
N LEU A 431 2.89 -5.48 27.78
CA LEU A 431 3.05 -4.71 26.53
C LEU A 431 3.62 -5.56 25.40
N LYS A 432 4.46 -6.55 25.72
CA LYS A 432 4.91 -7.53 24.72
C LYS A 432 3.75 -8.37 24.19
N VAL A 433 2.84 -8.82 25.03
CA VAL A 433 1.63 -9.55 24.61
C VAL A 433 0.73 -8.67 23.73
N VAL A 434 0.55 -7.40 24.08
CA VAL A 434 -0.20 -6.42 23.27
C VAL A 434 0.42 -6.24 21.90
N ASN A 435 1.75 -6.08 21.83
CA ASN A 435 2.50 -5.97 20.58
C ASN A 435 2.23 -7.18 19.67
N ASP A 436 2.37 -8.39 20.21
CA ASP A 436 2.22 -9.62 19.44
C ASP A 436 0.75 -9.84 19.03
N THR A 437 -0.21 -9.42 19.86
CA THR A 437 -1.63 -9.39 19.51
C THR A 437 -1.91 -8.44 18.34
N ALA A 438 -1.30 -7.25 18.32
CA ALA A 438 -1.46 -6.28 17.25
C ALA A 438 -0.90 -6.80 15.91
N VAL A 439 0.18 -7.58 15.97
CA VAL A 439 0.75 -8.25 14.77
C VAL A 439 -0.15 -9.38 14.29
N ALA A 440 -0.69 -10.18 15.21
CA ALA A 440 -1.49 -11.36 14.90
C ALA A 440 -2.86 -11.01 14.32
N VAL A 441 -3.51 -9.95 14.81
CA VAL A 441 -4.88 -9.59 14.43
C VAL A 441 -4.89 -8.34 13.56
N ASN A 442 -5.35 -8.50 12.31
CA ASN A 442 -5.52 -7.41 11.36
C ASN A 442 -6.82 -7.55 10.58
N GLN A 443 -7.22 -6.49 9.87
CA GLN A 443 -8.42 -6.49 9.05
C GLN A 443 -8.16 -7.17 7.70
N GLY A 444 -8.06 -8.50 7.68
CA GLY A 444 -8.05 -9.30 6.44
C GLY A 444 -7.11 -8.79 5.34
N GLY A 445 -5.92 -8.27 5.71
CA GLY A 445 -4.94 -7.70 4.76
C GLY A 445 -5.21 -6.26 4.32
N LYS A 446 -6.35 -5.65 4.68
CA LYS A 446 -6.68 -4.25 4.28
C LYS A 446 -5.97 -3.22 5.15
N ARG A 447 -5.92 -3.43 6.46
CA ARG A 447 -5.25 -2.56 7.43
C ARG A 447 -4.59 -3.40 8.51
N LYS A 448 -3.32 -3.13 8.81
CA LYS A 448 -2.62 -3.77 9.94
C LYS A 448 -3.20 -3.30 11.27
N GLY A 449 -3.15 -4.13 12.30
CA GLY A 449 -3.42 -3.73 13.67
C GLY A 449 -2.48 -2.60 14.08
N ALA A 450 -3.03 -1.58 14.72
CA ALA A 450 -2.28 -0.41 15.17
C ALA A 450 -2.65 -0.10 16.63
N VAL A 451 -1.66 -0.22 17.52
CA VAL A 451 -1.80 0.07 18.95
C VAL A 451 -0.81 1.14 19.35
N CYS A 452 -1.28 2.11 20.12
CA CYS A 452 -0.45 3.06 20.85
C CYS A 452 -0.66 2.84 22.34
N THR A 453 0.40 2.60 23.10
CA THR A 453 0.35 2.46 24.55
C THR A 453 0.81 3.75 25.21
N TYR A 454 0.08 4.15 26.22
CA TYR A 454 0.32 5.38 26.98
C TYR A 454 0.81 5.03 28.39
N LEU A 455 1.78 5.78 28.88
CA LEU A 455 2.23 5.73 30.26
C LEU A 455 2.54 7.14 30.75
N GLU A 456 2.10 7.49 31.95
CA GLU A 456 2.43 8.77 32.57
C GLU A 456 3.88 8.82 33.03
N THR A 457 4.49 9.99 32.94
CA THR A 457 5.94 10.18 33.22
C THR A 457 6.35 9.92 34.67
N TRP A 458 5.40 9.91 35.61
CA TRP A 458 5.65 9.63 37.01
C TRP A 458 5.62 8.13 37.37
N HIS A 459 5.21 7.28 36.41
CA HIS A 459 5.15 5.82 36.65
C HIS A 459 6.55 5.22 36.79
N LEU A 460 6.74 4.31 37.76
CA LEU A 460 8.04 3.73 38.08
C LEU A 460 8.69 2.99 36.89
N ASP A 461 7.89 2.37 36.03
CA ASP A 461 8.40 1.61 34.85
C ASP A 461 8.70 2.51 33.64
N ILE A 462 8.64 3.85 33.79
CA ILE A 462 8.76 4.78 32.64
C ILE A 462 10.09 4.64 31.90
N GLU A 463 11.20 4.40 32.60
CA GLU A 463 12.50 4.27 31.95
C GLU A 463 12.56 3.04 31.04
N GLU A 464 12.04 1.88 31.48
CA GLU A 464 11.96 0.69 30.61
C GLU A 464 10.95 0.89 29.47
N PHE A 465 9.85 1.58 29.73
CA PHE A 465 8.86 1.92 28.72
C PHE A 465 9.47 2.75 27.58
N LEU A 466 10.32 3.73 27.89
CA LEU A 466 11.02 4.55 26.90
C LEU A 466 12.01 3.71 26.05
N GLU A 467 12.43 2.55 26.54
CA GLU A 467 13.35 1.66 25.84
C GLU A 467 12.67 0.60 24.95
N LEU A 468 11.34 0.49 25.00
CA LEU A 468 10.58 -0.57 24.32
C LEU A 468 10.88 -0.67 22.82
N ARG A 469 11.23 0.42 22.16
CA ARG A 469 11.49 0.47 20.71
C ARG A 469 12.98 0.48 20.34
N LYS A 470 13.88 0.31 21.28
CA LYS A 470 15.32 0.18 21.00
C LYS A 470 15.61 -1.10 20.20
N ASN A 471 16.52 -0.99 19.23
CA ASN A 471 16.98 -2.14 18.41
C ASN A 471 18.04 -3.00 19.11
N THR A 472 18.28 -2.78 20.40
CA THR A 472 19.29 -3.47 21.23
C THR A 472 18.67 -3.94 22.54
N GLY A 473 19.28 -4.93 23.15
CA GLY A 473 18.82 -5.50 24.43
C GLY A 473 18.03 -6.80 24.27
N ASP A 474 17.29 -7.19 25.29
CA ASP A 474 16.48 -8.42 25.27
C ASP A 474 15.19 -8.20 24.47
N ASP A 475 14.99 -8.93 23.37
CA ASP A 475 13.82 -8.86 22.51
C ASP A 475 12.50 -9.17 23.25
N ARG A 476 12.55 -9.92 24.33
CA ARG A 476 11.38 -10.21 25.18
C ARG A 476 10.84 -8.95 25.89
N ARG A 477 11.69 -7.92 25.98
CA ARG A 477 11.37 -6.61 26.57
C ARG A 477 11.30 -5.50 25.51
N ARG A 478 11.08 -5.86 24.24
CA ARG A 478 10.97 -4.92 23.10
C ARG A 478 9.64 -5.11 22.38
N THR A 479 9.11 -4.00 21.86
CA THR A 479 7.81 -3.92 21.18
C THR A 479 7.95 -3.04 19.94
N HIS A 480 8.39 -3.63 18.84
CA HIS A 480 8.71 -2.87 17.62
C HIS A 480 7.48 -2.49 16.79
N ASP A 481 6.38 -3.22 16.94
CA ASP A 481 5.19 -3.11 16.08
C ASP A 481 4.08 -2.24 16.67
N MET A 482 4.22 -1.80 17.92
CA MET A 482 3.30 -0.85 18.54
C MET A 482 3.98 0.50 18.80
N ASN A 483 3.18 1.56 18.87
CA ASN A 483 3.64 2.89 19.23
C ASN A 483 3.59 3.10 20.75
N THR A 484 4.42 4.01 21.24
CA THR A 484 4.46 4.44 22.63
C THR A 484 4.21 5.94 22.71
N ALA A 485 3.51 6.38 23.74
CA ALA A 485 3.27 7.79 24.04
C ALA A 485 3.32 8.04 25.54
N ASN A 486 3.66 9.26 25.93
CA ASN A 486 3.71 9.67 27.32
C ASN A 486 2.71 10.79 27.59
N TRP A 487 2.03 10.70 28.72
CA TRP A 487 1.31 11.82 29.28
C TRP A 487 2.26 12.62 30.17
N ILE A 488 2.50 13.89 29.83
CA ILE A 488 3.50 14.75 30.47
C ILE A 488 2.79 15.90 31.17
N PRO A 489 2.78 15.95 32.51
CA PRO A 489 2.16 17.06 33.24
C PRO A 489 3.01 18.34 33.17
N ASP A 490 2.36 19.49 33.32
CA ASP A 490 3.03 20.82 33.30
C ASP A 490 4.15 20.94 34.34
N LEU A 491 3.95 20.34 35.51
CA LEU A 491 4.97 20.31 36.56
C LEU A 491 6.27 19.63 36.09
N PHE A 492 6.15 18.53 35.32
CA PHE A 492 7.32 17.85 34.76
C PHE A 492 8.11 18.81 33.84
N MET A 493 7.42 19.49 32.92
CA MET A 493 8.05 20.41 31.97
C MET A 493 8.73 21.58 32.69
N ARG A 494 8.10 22.11 33.75
CA ARG A 494 8.68 23.15 34.60
C ARG A 494 9.96 22.68 35.27
N ARG A 495 9.96 21.48 35.87
CA ARG A 495 11.14 20.89 36.51
C ARG A 495 12.27 20.58 35.52
N VAL A 496 11.94 20.19 34.30
CA VAL A 496 12.95 20.04 33.23
C VAL A 496 13.66 21.37 32.95
N MET A 497 12.90 22.45 32.85
CA MET A 497 13.48 23.79 32.62
C MET A 497 14.33 24.25 33.81
N GLU A 498 13.91 23.94 35.01
CA GLU A 498 14.59 24.29 36.28
C GLU A 498 15.72 23.31 36.64
N LYS A 499 15.89 22.23 35.88
CA LYS A 499 16.81 21.12 36.18
C LYS A 499 16.56 20.49 37.56
N GLY A 500 15.27 20.41 37.93
CA GLY A 500 14.82 19.82 39.18
C GLY A 500 14.66 18.30 39.11
N ASP A 501 14.50 17.68 40.28
CA ASP A 501 14.28 16.25 40.40
C ASP A 501 12.85 15.84 40.06
N TRP A 502 12.69 14.62 39.58
CA TRP A 502 11.40 14.00 39.27
C TRP A 502 11.32 12.62 39.92
N THR A 503 10.34 12.42 40.83
CA THR A 503 10.19 11.19 41.57
C THR A 503 9.23 10.24 40.86
N LEU A 504 9.62 8.97 40.77
CA LEU A 504 8.81 7.92 40.18
C LEU A 504 8.05 7.15 41.27
N PHE A 505 6.79 6.85 41.03
CA PHE A 505 5.92 6.11 41.93
C PHE A 505 5.30 4.89 41.25
N SER A 506 5.06 3.82 42.01
CA SER A 506 4.10 2.81 41.58
C SER A 506 2.67 3.34 41.77
N PRO A 507 1.75 3.09 40.80
CA PRO A 507 0.34 3.46 40.99
C PRO A 507 -0.30 2.86 42.21
N SER A 508 0.18 1.71 42.71
CA SER A 508 -0.28 1.13 43.97
C SER A 508 0.01 2.00 45.20
N ASP A 509 1.02 2.87 45.11
CA ASP A 509 1.44 3.75 46.23
C ASP A 509 0.87 5.17 46.08
N ALA A 510 0.50 5.57 44.86
CA ALA A 510 -0.06 6.87 44.51
C ALA A 510 -1.29 6.72 43.58
N PRO A 511 -2.38 6.08 44.03
CA PRO A 511 -3.45 5.60 43.13
C PRO A 511 -4.33 6.72 42.54
N ASP A 512 -4.37 7.89 43.15
CA ASP A 512 -5.18 9.03 42.72
C ASP A 512 -4.48 9.93 41.67
N LEU A 513 -3.17 9.81 41.50
CA LEU A 513 -2.41 10.68 40.56
C LEU A 513 -2.92 10.57 39.12
N HIS A 514 -3.29 9.40 38.68
CA HIS A 514 -3.80 9.16 37.36
C HIS A 514 -5.12 9.91 37.03
N ASP A 515 -5.94 10.12 38.06
CA ASP A 515 -7.25 10.79 37.89
C ASP A 515 -7.16 12.33 37.99
N LEU A 516 -5.96 12.87 38.23
CA LEU A 516 -5.71 14.28 38.44
C LEU A 516 -4.95 14.91 37.29
N PHE A 517 -5.17 16.21 37.06
CA PHE A 517 -4.43 17.01 36.07
C PHE A 517 -4.25 18.45 36.56
N GLY A 518 -3.35 19.21 35.90
CA GLY A 518 -3.07 20.60 36.21
C GLY A 518 -2.66 20.82 37.68
N ALA A 519 -3.20 21.85 38.30
CA ALA A 519 -2.86 22.21 39.68
C ALA A 519 -3.24 21.14 40.73
N ALA A 520 -4.30 20.34 40.50
CA ALA A 520 -4.70 19.27 41.37
C ALA A 520 -3.65 18.14 41.35
N PHE A 521 -3.18 17.76 40.20
CA PHE A 521 -2.09 16.80 40.02
C PHE A 521 -0.81 17.29 40.74
N GLU A 522 -0.40 18.53 40.50
CA GLU A 522 0.80 19.13 41.08
C GLU A 522 0.74 19.05 42.63
N LYS A 523 -0.38 19.47 43.21
CA LYS A 523 -0.58 19.43 44.67
C LYS A 523 -0.46 18.01 45.23
N ALA A 524 -1.12 17.04 44.59
CA ALA A 524 -1.09 15.64 45.01
C ALA A 524 0.33 15.04 44.83
N TYR A 525 0.96 15.26 43.69
CA TYR A 525 2.29 14.75 43.40
C TYR A 525 3.34 15.25 44.41
N VAL A 526 3.39 16.56 44.68
CA VAL A 526 4.29 17.14 45.68
C VAL A 526 3.98 16.62 47.07
N GLY A 527 2.67 16.34 47.38
CA GLY A 527 2.26 15.68 48.61
C GLY A 527 2.83 14.26 48.73
N TYR A 528 2.82 13.49 47.67
CA TYR A 528 3.45 12.15 47.63
C TYR A 528 4.97 12.22 47.79
N GLU A 529 5.63 13.17 47.14
CA GLU A 529 7.08 13.38 47.35
C GLU A 529 7.40 13.71 48.82
N ALA A 530 6.58 14.56 49.46
CA ALA A 530 6.75 14.87 50.88
C ALA A 530 6.57 13.64 51.78
N LYS A 531 5.59 12.76 51.49
CA LYS A 531 5.40 11.49 52.18
C LYS A 531 6.58 10.56 51.99
N ALA A 532 7.11 10.43 50.79
CA ALA A 532 8.29 9.64 50.47
C ALA A 532 9.53 10.13 51.24
N LYS A 533 9.76 11.44 51.29
CA LYS A 533 10.84 12.06 52.10
C LYS A 533 10.74 11.79 53.59
N ARG A 534 9.52 11.65 54.15
CA ARG A 534 9.30 11.28 55.56
C ARG A 534 9.36 9.79 55.80
N GLY A 535 9.57 8.95 54.78
CA GLY A 535 9.60 7.50 54.89
C GLY A 535 8.21 6.85 55.07
N GLU A 536 7.11 7.59 54.79
CA GLU A 536 5.73 7.11 54.84
C GLU A 536 5.36 6.29 53.58
N LEU A 537 6.09 6.48 52.49
CA LEU A 537 6.02 5.70 51.27
C LEU A 537 7.39 5.09 50.98
N LYS A 538 7.41 3.87 50.46
CA LYS A 538 8.66 3.34 49.93
C LYS A 538 9.11 4.24 48.78
N PRO A 539 10.30 4.85 48.82
CA PRO A 539 10.82 5.62 47.73
C PRO A 539 11.06 4.66 46.56
N SER A 540 10.46 4.93 45.45
CA SER A 540 10.61 4.08 44.28
C SER A 540 11.85 4.46 43.48
N LYS A 541 12.03 5.69 43.11
CA LYS A 541 13.23 6.14 42.42
C LYS A 541 13.26 7.66 42.30
#